data_8b47af8a09f077d9080eb96e9a95198f
#
_entry.id   8b47af8a09f077d9080eb96e9a95198f
#
_cell.length_a   1.000
_cell.length_b   1.000
_cell.length_c   1.000
_cell.angle_alpha   90.00
_cell.angle_beta   90.00
_cell.angle_gamma   90.00
#
_symmetry.space_group_name_H-M   'P 1'
#
loop_
_entity.id
_entity.type
_entity.pdbx_description
1 polymer ?
#
loop_
_entity_poly.entity_id
_entity_poly.type
_entity_poly.pdbx_seq_one_letter_code
_entity_poly.pdbx_strand_id
1 'polypeptide(L)'
;LKIVGPDDKELPRGEVGEIVARGPNIMLGYYKEEEKTAQTQRNGWHHTGDLGRMDEEGYLFFVDRLKDMIKTGGENVASADVEVALFRHPKISDVSIIGLPDEVWGEAITAVVVPAPGESIDEEEVIAWSKENMARYKVPKRVVVVDELPRNPSGKVLKRELRTKYSA
;
A
#
# COMPACT_ATOMS: atom_id res chain seq x y z
N LEU A 1 -10.96 -1.33 -19.03
CA LEU A 1 -9.83 -1.36 -18.09
C LEU A 1 -8.60 -1.97 -18.76
N LYS A 2 -7.42 -1.53 -18.38
CA LYS A 2 -6.15 -2.19 -18.69
C LYS A 2 -5.12 -1.92 -17.59
N ILE A 3 -4.03 -2.67 -17.61
CA ILE A 3 -2.90 -2.51 -16.70
C ILE A 3 -1.76 -1.87 -17.48
N VAL A 4 -1.16 -0.80 -16.93
CA VAL A 4 -0.08 -0.08 -17.61
C VAL A 4 1.16 0.04 -16.73
N GLY A 5 2.32 0.06 -17.38
CA GLY A 5 3.60 0.35 -16.76
C GLY A 5 3.83 1.86 -16.53
N PRO A 6 5.00 2.23 -15.97
CA PRO A 6 5.36 3.63 -15.73
C PRO A 6 5.44 4.51 -16.99
N ASP A 7 5.60 3.90 -18.17
CA ASP A 7 5.62 4.54 -19.49
C ASP A 7 4.25 4.58 -20.18
N ASP A 8 3.17 4.29 -19.43
CA ASP A 8 1.79 4.20 -19.88
C ASP A 8 1.53 3.14 -20.97
N LYS A 9 2.50 2.22 -21.20
CA LYS A 9 2.28 1.08 -22.09
C LYS A 9 1.55 -0.04 -21.36
N GLU A 10 0.67 -0.70 -22.10
CA GLU A 10 -0.05 -1.87 -21.58
C GLU A 10 0.92 -3.01 -21.28
N LEU A 11 0.77 -3.58 -20.08
CA LEU A 11 1.56 -4.71 -19.62
C LEU A 11 0.92 -6.05 -20.01
N PRO A 12 1.72 -7.11 -20.19
CA PRO A 12 1.23 -8.47 -20.35
C PRO A 12 0.34 -8.93 -19.20
N ARG A 13 -0.48 -9.97 -19.48
CA ARG A 13 -1.29 -10.62 -18.45
C ARG A 13 -0.40 -11.18 -17.33
N GLY A 14 -0.88 -11.07 -16.08
CA GLY A 14 -0.15 -11.49 -14.89
C GLY A 14 0.81 -10.45 -14.31
N GLU A 15 1.26 -9.48 -15.10
CA GLU A 15 2.14 -8.41 -14.61
C GLU A 15 1.39 -7.36 -13.81
N VAL A 16 2.06 -6.82 -12.79
CA VAL A 16 1.51 -5.77 -11.90
C VAL A 16 1.85 -4.39 -12.45
N GLY A 17 0.83 -3.55 -12.59
CA GLY A 17 0.96 -2.16 -13.02
C GLY A 17 -0.22 -1.32 -12.56
N GLU A 18 -0.27 -0.05 -13.02
CA GLU A 18 -1.39 0.83 -12.69
C GLU A 18 -2.65 0.43 -13.45
N ILE A 19 -3.76 0.36 -12.71
CA ILE A 19 -5.09 0.16 -13.29
C ILE A 19 -5.53 1.46 -13.94
N VAL A 20 -5.78 1.44 -15.24
CA VAL A 20 -6.35 2.58 -15.96
C VAL A 20 -7.69 2.25 -16.57
N ALA A 21 -8.59 3.24 -16.59
CA ALA A 21 -9.97 3.07 -17.01
C ALA A 21 -10.35 4.08 -18.10
N ARG A 22 -11.20 3.65 -19.04
CA ARG A 22 -11.83 4.52 -20.04
C ARG A 22 -13.25 4.04 -20.32
N GLY A 23 -14.19 4.96 -20.43
CA GLY A 23 -15.59 4.66 -20.74
C GLY A 23 -16.52 5.81 -20.37
N PRO A 24 -17.78 5.73 -20.75
CA PRO A 24 -18.76 6.80 -20.53
C PRO A 24 -19.12 7.01 -19.05
N ASN A 25 -18.77 6.07 -18.18
CA ASN A 25 -18.98 6.11 -16.73
C ASN A 25 -17.78 6.69 -15.96
N ILE A 26 -16.71 7.09 -16.67
CA ILE A 26 -15.57 7.76 -16.02
C ILE A 26 -15.90 9.23 -15.82
N MET A 27 -15.53 9.76 -14.64
CA MET A 27 -15.75 11.17 -14.30
C MET A 27 -15.08 12.10 -15.30
N LEU A 28 -15.66 13.28 -15.53
CA LEU A 28 -15.10 14.33 -16.39
C LEU A 28 -13.85 14.97 -15.78
N GLY A 29 -13.74 14.99 -14.45
CA GLY A 29 -12.63 15.58 -13.71
C GLY A 29 -12.98 15.92 -12.28
N TYR A 30 -12.02 16.44 -11.55
CA TYR A 30 -12.22 16.96 -10.20
C TYR A 30 -12.75 18.40 -10.26
N TYR A 31 -13.79 18.69 -9.49
CA TYR A 31 -14.44 20.00 -9.51
C TYR A 31 -13.46 21.11 -9.08
N LYS A 32 -13.22 22.07 -9.96
CA LYS A 32 -12.28 23.19 -9.78
C LYS A 32 -10.83 22.79 -9.45
N GLU A 33 -10.40 21.56 -9.82
CA GLU A 33 -9.04 21.07 -9.63
C GLU A 33 -8.48 20.60 -10.99
N GLU A 34 -8.18 21.55 -11.89
CA GLU A 34 -7.74 21.26 -13.25
C GLU A 34 -6.40 20.51 -13.30
N GLU A 35 -5.44 20.91 -12.46
CA GLU A 35 -4.14 20.23 -12.37
C GLU A 35 -4.27 18.77 -11.95
N LYS A 36 -5.08 18.51 -10.94
CA LYS A 36 -5.34 17.14 -10.47
C LYS A 36 -6.09 16.33 -11.51
N THR A 37 -7.02 16.95 -12.24
CA THR A 37 -7.70 16.33 -13.36
C THR A 37 -6.70 15.94 -14.46
N ALA A 38 -5.81 16.85 -14.84
CA ALA A 38 -4.79 16.59 -15.86
C ALA A 38 -3.81 15.48 -15.44
N GLN A 39 -3.44 15.41 -14.16
CA GLN A 39 -2.57 14.36 -13.61
C GLN A 39 -3.23 12.96 -13.69
N THR A 40 -4.54 12.89 -13.46
CA THR A 40 -5.26 11.62 -13.43
C THR A 40 -5.89 11.25 -14.79
N GLN A 41 -6.09 12.22 -15.68
CA GLN A 41 -6.61 11.97 -17.02
C GLN A 41 -5.55 12.29 -18.08
N ARG A 42 -4.71 11.32 -18.36
CA ARG A 42 -3.64 11.46 -19.36
C ARG A 42 -3.71 10.34 -20.40
N ASN A 43 -3.23 10.63 -21.60
CA ASN A 43 -3.21 9.70 -22.73
C ASN A 43 -4.57 9.07 -23.08
N GLY A 44 -5.69 9.79 -22.76
CA GLY A 44 -7.05 9.33 -22.99
C GLY A 44 -7.56 8.26 -22.01
N TRP A 45 -6.87 8.07 -20.87
CA TRP A 45 -7.22 7.15 -19.81
C TRP A 45 -7.27 7.85 -18.46
N HIS A 46 -8.18 7.36 -17.61
CA HIS A 46 -8.20 7.74 -16.20
C HIS A 46 -7.25 6.82 -15.42
N HIS A 47 -6.23 7.40 -14.81
CA HIS A 47 -5.26 6.75 -13.94
C HIS A 47 -5.83 6.69 -12.53
N THR A 48 -6.09 5.47 -12.04
CA THR A 48 -6.79 5.29 -10.76
C THR A 48 -5.88 5.52 -9.55
N GLY A 49 -4.57 5.39 -9.74
CA GLY A 49 -3.59 5.36 -8.66
C GLY A 49 -3.62 4.05 -7.87
N ASP A 50 -4.36 3.06 -8.34
CA ASP A 50 -4.41 1.72 -7.78
C ASP A 50 -3.59 0.76 -8.67
N LEU A 51 -2.83 -0.14 -8.05
CA LEU A 51 -2.06 -1.18 -8.72
C LEU A 51 -2.86 -2.47 -8.76
N GLY A 52 -2.74 -3.17 -9.86
CA GLY A 52 -3.38 -4.46 -10.06
C GLY A 52 -2.72 -5.28 -11.14
N ARG A 53 -3.18 -6.49 -11.30
CA ARG A 53 -2.85 -7.38 -12.41
C ARG A 53 -4.12 -7.99 -12.98
N MET A 54 -4.06 -8.40 -14.22
CA MET A 54 -5.17 -9.06 -14.90
C MET A 54 -4.73 -10.47 -15.29
N ASP A 55 -5.54 -11.48 -14.98
CA ASP A 55 -5.22 -12.86 -15.37
C ASP A 55 -5.58 -13.15 -16.83
N GLU A 56 -5.34 -14.38 -17.28
CA GLU A 56 -5.61 -14.82 -18.66
C GLU A 56 -7.10 -14.78 -19.02
N GLU A 57 -7.98 -14.99 -18.02
CA GLU A 57 -9.44 -14.92 -18.18
C GLU A 57 -9.97 -13.49 -18.15
N GLY A 58 -9.12 -12.49 -17.81
CA GLY A 58 -9.47 -11.08 -17.76
C GLY A 58 -10.02 -10.60 -16.42
N TYR A 59 -9.91 -11.40 -15.35
CA TYR A 59 -10.23 -10.96 -14.00
C TYR A 59 -9.16 -10.01 -13.48
N LEU A 60 -9.62 -8.93 -12.86
CA LEU A 60 -8.77 -7.91 -12.26
C LEU A 60 -8.54 -8.21 -10.78
N PHE A 61 -7.28 -8.29 -10.40
CA PHE A 61 -6.84 -8.44 -9.01
C PHE A 61 -6.19 -7.14 -8.54
N PHE A 62 -6.77 -6.52 -7.52
CA PHE A 62 -6.17 -5.39 -6.84
C PHE A 62 -4.95 -5.85 -6.02
N VAL A 63 -3.87 -5.06 -6.06
CA VAL A 63 -2.62 -5.35 -5.33
C VAL A 63 -2.41 -4.35 -4.21
N ASP A 64 -2.32 -3.05 -4.52
CA ASP A 64 -2.14 -1.97 -3.54
C ASP A 64 -2.43 -0.62 -4.21
N ARG A 65 -2.24 0.46 -3.48
CA ARG A 65 -2.18 1.80 -4.06
C ARG A 65 -0.78 2.13 -4.52
N LEU A 66 -0.67 2.80 -5.66
CA LEU A 66 0.62 3.22 -6.22
C LEU A 66 1.47 4.01 -5.20
N LYS A 67 0.84 4.91 -4.44
CA LYS A 67 1.49 5.73 -3.40
C LYS A 67 1.79 4.98 -2.10
N ASP A 68 1.24 3.79 -1.91
CA ASP A 68 1.41 2.98 -0.71
C ASP A 68 2.38 1.81 -0.95
N MET A 69 2.79 1.61 -2.22
CA MET A 69 3.87 0.68 -2.59
C MET A 69 5.19 1.17 -1.97
N ILE A 70 5.86 0.29 -1.24
CA ILE A 70 7.11 0.59 -0.53
C ILE A 70 8.30 0.11 -1.37
N LYS A 71 9.23 1.01 -1.65
CA LYS A 71 10.46 0.72 -2.41
C LYS A 71 11.62 0.47 -1.45
N THR A 72 11.84 -0.78 -1.10
CA THR A 72 12.80 -1.17 -0.06
C THR A 72 13.86 -2.13 -0.60
N GLY A 73 15.14 -1.73 -0.51
CA GLY A 73 16.26 -2.58 -0.94
C GLY A 73 16.21 -3.06 -2.38
N GLY A 74 15.63 -2.25 -3.29
CA GLY A 74 15.46 -2.58 -4.71
C GLY A 74 14.18 -3.38 -5.02
N GLU A 75 13.41 -3.77 -4.01
CA GLU A 75 12.15 -4.50 -4.16
C GLU A 75 10.94 -3.56 -4.01
N ASN A 76 9.86 -3.87 -4.72
CA ASN A 76 8.57 -3.22 -4.55
C ASN A 76 7.68 -4.10 -3.66
N VAL A 77 7.36 -3.60 -2.47
CA VAL A 77 6.55 -4.31 -1.49
C VAL A 77 5.17 -3.66 -1.37
N ALA A 78 4.12 -4.42 -1.65
CA ALA A 78 2.77 -3.99 -1.39
C ALA A 78 2.53 -3.92 0.13
N SER A 79 2.13 -2.75 0.63
CA SER A 79 1.83 -2.58 2.05
C SER A 79 0.70 -3.51 2.51
N ALA A 80 -0.29 -3.73 1.64
CA ALA A 80 -1.41 -4.63 1.89
C ALA A 80 -0.98 -6.09 2.13
N ASP A 81 0.03 -6.59 1.42
CA ASP A 81 0.54 -7.96 1.61
C ASP A 81 1.10 -8.16 3.03
N VAL A 82 1.85 -7.16 3.51
CA VAL A 82 2.44 -7.21 4.86
C VAL A 82 1.36 -7.04 5.93
N GLU A 83 0.37 -6.18 5.70
CA GLU A 83 -0.81 -6.02 6.56
C GLU A 83 -1.56 -7.35 6.70
N VAL A 84 -1.91 -8.00 5.58
CA VAL A 84 -2.60 -9.30 5.58
C VAL A 84 -1.82 -10.38 6.34
N ALA A 85 -0.49 -10.39 6.21
CA ALA A 85 0.34 -11.33 6.94
C ALA A 85 0.30 -11.04 8.45
N LEU A 86 0.51 -9.79 8.87
CA LEU A 86 0.52 -9.40 10.28
C LEU A 86 -0.85 -9.52 10.97
N PHE A 87 -1.95 -9.38 10.24
CA PHE A 87 -3.29 -9.65 10.79
C PHE A 87 -3.49 -11.09 11.27
N ARG A 88 -2.64 -12.02 10.88
CA ARG A 88 -2.67 -13.41 11.37
C ARG A 88 -2.00 -13.58 12.74
N HIS A 89 -1.30 -12.56 13.22
CA HIS A 89 -0.65 -12.59 14.52
C HIS A 89 -1.70 -12.52 15.63
N PRO A 90 -1.73 -13.47 16.61
CA PRO A 90 -2.82 -13.57 17.58
C PRO A 90 -2.96 -12.38 18.52
N LYS A 91 -1.89 -11.62 18.72
CA LYS A 91 -1.86 -10.44 19.60
C LYS A 91 -2.07 -9.11 18.86
N ILE A 92 -2.34 -9.11 17.55
CA ILE A 92 -2.56 -7.88 16.78
C ILE A 92 -4.06 -7.77 16.44
N SER A 93 -4.69 -6.68 16.88
CA SER A 93 -6.07 -6.36 16.54
C SER A 93 -6.19 -5.47 15.31
N ASP A 94 -5.19 -4.62 15.05
CA ASP A 94 -5.16 -3.72 13.90
C ASP A 94 -3.71 -3.42 13.49
N VAL A 95 -3.49 -3.20 12.19
CA VAL A 95 -2.15 -2.91 11.67
C VAL A 95 -2.22 -2.03 10.43
N SER A 96 -1.25 -1.15 10.30
CA SER A 96 -1.02 -0.39 9.06
C SER A 96 0.45 -0.38 8.73
N ILE A 97 0.77 -0.64 7.47
CA ILE A 97 2.13 -0.66 6.97
C ILE A 97 2.39 0.60 6.15
N ILE A 98 3.50 1.26 6.45
CA ILE A 98 3.97 2.46 5.75
C ILE A 98 5.45 2.31 5.37
N GLY A 99 5.84 2.92 4.27
CA GLY A 99 7.25 3.18 3.94
C GLY A 99 7.69 4.49 4.58
N LEU A 100 8.81 4.48 5.29
CA LEU A 100 9.47 5.68 5.78
C LEU A 100 10.85 5.81 5.13
N PRO A 101 11.33 7.04 4.84
CA PRO A 101 12.66 7.24 4.29
C PRO A 101 13.74 6.57 5.14
N ASP A 102 14.68 5.89 4.49
CA ASP A 102 15.77 5.16 5.13
C ASP A 102 17.03 5.22 4.25
N GLU A 103 18.18 5.51 4.87
CA GLU A 103 19.45 5.69 4.15
C GLU A 103 19.98 4.39 3.52
N VAL A 104 19.67 3.24 4.11
CA VAL A 104 20.15 1.92 3.65
C VAL A 104 19.19 1.28 2.66
N TRP A 105 17.89 1.39 2.94
CA TRP A 105 16.85 0.67 2.21
C TRP A 105 16.14 1.53 1.16
N GLY A 106 16.37 2.87 1.13
CA GLY A 106 15.54 3.83 0.42
C GLY A 106 14.25 4.11 1.19
N GLU A 107 13.43 3.09 1.40
CA GLU A 107 12.31 3.12 2.34
C GLU A 107 12.39 1.92 3.30
N ALA A 108 12.23 2.17 4.59
CA ALA A 108 12.07 1.12 5.60
C ALA A 108 10.57 0.76 5.74
N ILE A 109 10.26 -0.52 5.60
CA ILE A 109 8.93 -1.04 5.94
C ILE A 109 8.71 -0.84 7.44
N THR A 110 7.73 -0.02 7.79
CA THR A 110 7.37 0.28 9.18
C THR A 110 5.96 -0.24 9.46
N ALA A 111 5.84 -1.11 10.46
CA ALA A 111 4.57 -1.61 10.94
C ALA A 111 4.07 -0.75 12.10
N VAL A 112 2.88 -0.17 11.97
CA VAL A 112 2.18 0.49 13.06
C VAL A 112 1.09 -0.46 13.53
N VAL A 113 1.22 -1.00 14.74
CA VAL A 113 0.40 -2.10 15.25
C VAL A 113 -0.42 -1.68 16.47
N VAL A 114 -1.63 -2.21 16.56
CA VAL A 114 -2.51 -2.08 17.73
C VAL A 114 -2.61 -3.46 18.38
N PRO A 115 -2.25 -3.62 19.64
CA PRO A 115 -2.39 -4.89 20.33
C PRO A 115 -3.87 -5.33 20.46
N ALA A 116 -4.10 -6.62 20.53
CA ALA A 116 -5.42 -7.15 20.87
C ALA A 116 -5.79 -6.80 22.33
N PRO A 117 -7.08 -6.67 22.66
CA PRO A 117 -7.51 -6.32 24.02
C PRO A 117 -6.93 -7.27 25.08
N GLY A 118 -6.23 -6.69 26.06
CA GLY A 118 -5.57 -7.43 27.15
C GLY A 118 -4.21 -8.03 26.79
N GLU A 119 -3.75 -7.88 25.55
CA GLU A 119 -2.45 -8.32 25.10
C GLU A 119 -1.42 -7.18 25.15
N SER A 120 -0.15 -7.57 25.24
CA SER A 120 1.00 -6.70 25.01
C SER A 120 1.87 -7.31 23.91
N ILE A 121 2.44 -6.46 23.08
CA ILE A 121 3.34 -6.87 22.00
C ILE A 121 4.44 -5.82 21.87
N ASP A 122 5.63 -6.26 21.51
CA ASP A 122 6.77 -5.39 21.26
C ASP A 122 7.33 -5.55 19.84
N GLU A 123 8.29 -4.71 19.51
CA GLU A 123 8.93 -4.71 18.19
C GLU A 123 9.63 -6.04 17.89
N GLU A 124 10.32 -6.63 18.89
CA GLU A 124 11.09 -7.85 18.71
C GLU A 124 10.17 -9.03 18.39
N GLU A 125 9.04 -9.13 19.08
CA GLU A 125 8.02 -10.18 18.85
C GLU A 125 7.42 -10.07 17.43
N VAL A 126 7.04 -8.86 17.00
CA VAL A 126 6.49 -8.64 15.64
C VAL A 126 7.52 -8.98 14.57
N ILE A 127 8.77 -8.56 14.74
CA ILE A 127 9.84 -8.84 13.79
C ILE A 127 10.17 -10.34 13.75
N ALA A 128 10.24 -11.00 14.90
CA ALA A 128 10.50 -12.43 15.00
C ALA A 128 9.41 -13.23 14.28
N TRP A 129 8.14 -12.94 14.58
CA TRP A 129 7.00 -13.57 13.91
C TRP A 129 7.01 -13.32 12.39
N SER A 130 7.35 -12.09 11.98
CA SER A 130 7.43 -11.73 10.57
C SER A 130 8.48 -12.52 9.80
N LYS A 131 9.65 -12.77 10.42
CA LYS A 131 10.71 -13.59 9.81
C LYS A 131 10.30 -15.02 9.52
N GLU A 132 9.39 -15.57 10.32
CA GLU A 132 8.89 -16.94 10.18
C GLU A 132 7.73 -17.05 9.16
N ASN A 133 6.97 -15.97 8.97
CA ASN A 133 5.69 -16.00 8.25
C ASN A 133 5.67 -15.23 6.92
N MET A 134 6.77 -14.57 6.55
CA MET A 134 6.85 -13.84 5.29
C MET A 134 8.25 -13.84 4.68
N ALA A 135 8.35 -13.50 3.40
CA ALA A 135 9.63 -13.38 2.71
C ALA A 135 10.51 -12.29 3.36
N ARG A 136 11.82 -12.53 3.41
CA ARG A 136 12.81 -11.68 4.13
C ARG A 136 12.73 -10.20 3.77
N TYR A 137 12.50 -9.87 2.51
CA TYR A 137 12.42 -8.49 2.03
C TYR A 137 11.13 -7.77 2.48
N LYS A 138 10.07 -8.52 2.85
CA LYS A 138 8.79 -8.01 3.38
C LYS A 138 8.81 -7.77 4.90
N VAL A 139 9.82 -8.28 5.61
CA VAL A 139 9.92 -8.14 7.06
C VAL A 139 10.07 -6.67 7.44
N PRO A 140 9.21 -6.13 8.34
CA PRO A 140 9.34 -4.77 8.84
C PRO A 140 10.72 -4.51 9.45
N LYS A 141 11.24 -3.31 9.22
CA LYS A 141 12.51 -2.84 9.79
C LYS A 141 12.30 -2.06 11.07
N ARG A 142 11.07 -1.57 11.26
CA ARG A 142 10.65 -0.80 12.43
C ARG A 142 9.23 -1.18 12.79
N VAL A 143 8.92 -1.25 14.06
CA VAL A 143 7.57 -1.45 14.58
C VAL A 143 7.24 -0.33 15.56
N VAL A 144 6.03 0.20 15.45
CA VAL A 144 5.50 1.21 16.37
C VAL A 144 4.21 0.65 16.96
N VAL A 145 4.17 0.51 18.27
CA VAL A 145 2.96 0.08 18.98
C VAL A 145 2.16 1.31 19.38
N VAL A 146 0.86 1.30 19.07
CA VAL A 146 -0.07 2.40 19.35
C VAL A 146 -1.38 1.86 19.92
N ASP A 147 -2.14 2.74 20.59
CA ASP A 147 -3.45 2.36 21.11
C ASP A 147 -4.52 2.30 20.02
N GLU A 148 -4.39 3.15 18.98
CA GLU A 148 -5.31 3.20 17.84
C GLU A 148 -4.64 3.74 16.58
N LEU A 149 -5.18 3.37 15.41
CA LEU A 149 -4.79 3.92 14.12
C LEU A 149 -5.65 5.14 13.76
N PRO A 150 -5.08 6.23 13.20
CA PRO A 150 -5.84 7.37 12.74
C PRO A 150 -6.73 6.96 11.55
N ARG A 151 -8.03 7.26 11.65
CA ARG A 151 -9.01 6.91 10.62
C ARG A 151 -9.84 8.13 10.23
N ASN A 152 -10.27 8.15 8.97
CA ASN A 152 -11.27 9.11 8.52
C ASN A 152 -12.68 8.68 8.96
N PRO A 153 -13.72 9.55 8.79
CA PRO A 153 -15.10 9.20 9.17
C PRO A 153 -15.68 7.94 8.49
N SER A 154 -15.11 7.52 7.35
CA SER A 154 -15.50 6.27 6.68
C SER A 154 -14.74 5.03 7.17
N GLY A 155 -13.91 5.17 8.21
CA GLY A 155 -13.14 4.08 8.81
C GLY A 155 -11.81 3.76 8.14
N LYS A 156 -11.42 4.49 7.09
CA LYS A 156 -10.16 4.24 6.37
C LYS A 156 -8.97 4.80 7.14
N VAL A 157 -7.91 3.98 7.31
CA VAL A 157 -6.66 4.40 7.93
C VAL A 157 -5.99 5.54 7.15
N LEU A 158 -5.56 6.57 7.86
CA LEU A 158 -4.90 7.75 7.30
C LEU A 158 -3.37 7.56 7.26
N LYS A 159 -2.88 6.70 6.34
CA LYS A 159 -1.44 6.41 6.19
C LYS A 159 -0.58 7.66 6.03
N ARG A 160 -1.13 8.75 5.45
CA ARG A 160 -0.42 10.02 5.33
C ARG A 160 -0.08 10.62 6.69
N GLU A 161 -0.99 10.56 7.65
CA GLU A 161 -0.75 11.05 9.01
C GLU A 161 0.30 10.22 9.74
N LEU A 162 0.24 8.89 9.57
CA LEU A 162 1.26 8.00 10.12
C LEU A 162 2.64 8.31 9.55
N ARG A 163 2.76 8.50 8.22
CA ARG A 163 4.05 8.90 7.62
C ARG A 163 4.55 10.22 8.19
N THR A 164 3.71 11.25 8.25
CA THR A 164 4.08 12.56 8.82
C THR A 164 4.53 12.43 10.28
N LYS A 165 3.85 11.63 11.08
CA LYS A 165 4.15 11.45 12.51
C LYS A 165 5.47 10.72 12.77
N TYR A 166 5.83 9.76 11.91
CA TYR A 166 6.96 8.84 12.15
C TYR A 166 8.14 9.03 11.18
N SER A 167 8.09 10.01 10.26
CA SER A 167 9.21 10.35 9.35
C SER A 167 10.30 11.20 10.01
N ALA A 168 10.17 11.55 11.30
CA ALA A 168 11.14 12.37 12.03
C ALA A 168 12.23 11.51 12.70
#